data_7c041d8da98d1ed1fa12efe5b8226893
#
_entry.id   7c041d8da98d1ed1fa12efe5b8226893
#
_cell.length_a   1.000
_cell.length_b   1.000
_cell.length_c   1.000
_cell.angle_alpha   90.00
_cell.angle_beta   90.00
_cell.angle_gamma   90.00
#
_symmetry.space_group_name_H-M   'P 1'
#
loop_
_entity.id
_entity.type
_entity.pdbx_description
1 polymer ?
#
loop_
_entity_poly.entity_id
_entity_poly.type
_entity_poly.pdbx_seq_one_letter_code
_entity_poly.pdbx_strand_id
1 'polypeptide(L)'
;MSLVQWLDEDSIDLITPKLLHPHPNTYTYTKRLAETLVANEYPNLPCCIARPSIVLPSYKEPIPGWVDNLNGPVGILVGGGKGIIRSMHCIGNYNAEVIPVDIAINTLIAIAYKIAASQENSENIPVINITQSDINRITFREILKKGKEIIYEYPFEGQIWYPTGNIHSNKFVHNIFVFFFQIIPAYLIDFLMLLFQQKRFMVRIQNRILTGLAVLQYFSTRQWKFCNKNLIALHNGMSSTDKEIFPIVIYNADIISRSYFKHVILGVRQYCLKEDLSTLPKARRHQKMLYVIHITTIYLLYFGVLYFIYNILFI
;
A
#
# COMPACT_ATOMS: atom_id res chain seq x y z
N MET A 1 7.67 0.91 -31.15
CA MET A 1 8.74 -0.03 -30.76
C MET A 1 10.06 0.26 -31.47
N SER A 2 10.09 0.54 -32.76
CA SER A 2 11.33 0.78 -33.53
C SER A 2 12.22 1.92 -33.00
N LEU A 3 11.64 3.01 -32.47
CA LEU A 3 12.40 4.15 -31.98
C LEU A 3 13.29 3.78 -30.77
N VAL A 4 12.79 2.96 -29.87
CA VAL A 4 13.49 2.56 -28.62
C VAL A 4 14.60 1.55 -28.89
N GLN A 5 14.57 0.87 -30.04
CA GLN A 5 15.54 -0.19 -30.39
C GLN A 5 16.88 0.33 -30.90
N TRP A 6 16.94 1.57 -31.39
CA TRP A 6 18.17 2.15 -31.95
C TRP A 6 18.71 3.35 -31.15
N LEU A 7 17.99 3.82 -30.14
CA LEU A 7 18.48 4.84 -29.21
C LEU A 7 19.33 4.21 -28.11
N ASP A 8 20.37 4.92 -27.67
CA ASP A 8 21.13 4.60 -26.48
C ASP A 8 20.32 4.85 -25.20
N GLU A 9 20.78 4.28 -24.06
CA GLU A 9 20.08 4.37 -22.79
C GLU A 9 19.91 5.83 -22.31
N ASP A 10 20.92 6.69 -22.49
CA ASP A 10 20.89 8.09 -22.10
C ASP A 10 19.83 8.87 -22.89
N SER A 11 19.75 8.63 -24.18
CA SER A 11 18.73 9.22 -25.06
C SER A 11 17.33 8.73 -24.71
N ILE A 12 17.16 7.45 -24.38
CA ILE A 12 15.89 6.89 -23.92
C ILE A 12 15.46 7.55 -22.60
N ASP A 13 16.37 7.72 -21.64
CA ASP A 13 16.06 8.36 -20.35
C ASP A 13 15.64 9.83 -20.53
N LEU A 14 16.28 10.58 -21.44
CA LEU A 14 15.91 11.95 -21.73
C LEU A 14 14.49 12.10 -22.31
N ILE A 15 14.08 11.20 -23.20
CA ILE A 15 12.76 11.27 -23.85
C ILE A 15 11.65 10.58 -23.05
N THR A 16 11.99 9.66 -22.15
CA THR A 16 11.02 8.86 -21.36
C THR A 16 9.95 9.69 -20.69
N PRO A 17 10.25 10.80 -19.97
CA PRO A 17 9.21 11.62 -19.35
C PRO A 17 8.21 12.20 -20.35
N LYS A 18 8.66 12.51 -21.57
CA LYS A 18 7.82 13.06 -22.64
C LYS A 18 6.95 11.98 -23.28
N LEU A 19 7.48 10.77 -23.45
CA LEU A 19 6.75 9.62 -23.97
C LEU A 19 5.70 9.11 -22.98
N LEU A 20 5.98 9.18 -21.70
CA LEU A 20 5.05 8.74 -20.65
C LEU A 20 3.88 9.72 -20.45
N HIS A 21 4.03 11.00 -20.75
CA HIS A 21 2.99 11.99 -20.50
C HIS A 21 1.65 11.60 -21.17
N PRO A 22 0.51 11.67 -20.44
CA PRO A 22 0.29 12.20 -19.07
C PRO A 22 0.42 11.15 -17.95
N HIS A 23 0.99 9.99 -18.22
CA HIS A 23 1.12 8.92 -17.21
C HIS A 23 2.24 9.22 -16.20
N PRO A 24 2.03 8.96 -14.90
CA PRO A 24 3.02 9.28 -13.87
C PRO A 24 4.25 8.36 -13.85
N ASN A 25 4.15 7.18 -14.46
CA ASN A 25 5.20 6.17 -14.46
C ASN A 25 4.99 5.14 -15.58
N THR A 26 6.01 4.30 -15.81
CA THR A 26 6.00 3.24 -16.81
C THR A 26 4.93 2.19 -16.56
N TYR A 27 4.58 1.90 -15.30
CA TYR A 27 3.54 0.93 -14.95
C TYR A 27 2.18 1.35 -15.52
N THR A 28 1.73 2.58 -15.24
CA THR A 28 0.43 3.06 -15.75
C THR A 28 0.42 3.20 -17.26
N TYR A 29 1.55 3.57 -17.86
CA TYR A 29 1.71 3.65 -19.31
C TYR A 29 1.59 2.28 -19.98
N THR A 30 2.31 1.26 -19.49
CA THR A 30 2.25 -0.10 -20.04
C THR A 30 0.88 -0.74 -19.87
N LYS A 31 0.19 -0.49 -18.73
CA LYS A 31 -1.20 -0.92 -18.56
C LYS A 31 -2.13 -0.27 -19.58
N ARG A 32 -1.96 1.02 -19.87
CA ARG A 32 -2.73 1.72 -20.91
C ARG A 32 -2.47 1.14 -22.30
N LEU A 33 -1.21 0.83 -22.65
CA LEU A 33 -0.87 0.20 -23.92
C LEU A 33 -1.54 -1.17 -24.06
N ALA A 34 -1.52 -1.99 -23.00
CA ALA A 34 -2.19 -3.29 -22.98
C ALA A 34 -3.70 -3.17 -23.22
N GLU A 35 -4.37 -2.21 -22.55
CA GLU A 35 -5.80 -1.95 -22.79
C GLU A 35 -6.07 -1.53 -24.24
N THR A 36 -5.21 -0.68 -24.82
CA THR A 36 -5.35 -0.25 -26.21
C THR A 36 -5.20 -1.42 -27.19
N LEU A 37 -4.23 -2.31 -26.94
CA LEU A 37 -4.02 -3.50 -27.76
C LEU A 37 -5.27 -4.41 -27.73
N VAL A 38 -5.77 -4.71 -26.53
CA VAL A 38 -6.97 -5.55 -26.36
C VAL A 38 -8.20 -4.92 -27.00
N ALA A 39 -8.36 -3.58 -26.87
CA ALA A 39 -9.48 -2.87 -27.46
C ALA A 39 -9.44 -2.88 -29.02
N ASN A 40 -8.24 -2.88 -29.62
CA ASN A 40 -8.08 -2.96 -31.08
C ASN A 40 -8.42 -4.35 -31.65
N GLU A 41 -8.24 -5.41 -30.84
CA GLU A 41 -8.60 -6.79 -31.23
C GLU A 41 -10.09 -7.11 -30.97
N TYR A 42 -10.79 -6.30 -30.18
CA TYR A 42 -12.23 -6.40 -29.96
C TYR A 42 -12.99 -5.89 -31.24
N PRO A 43 -14.11 -6.48 -31.69
CA PRO A 43 -14.90 -7.53 -31.03
C PRO A 43 -14.54 -8.98 -31.44
N ASN A 44 -13.46 -9.22 -32.12
CA ASN A 44 -13.08 -10.57 -32.58
C ASN A 44 -12.81 -11.54 -31.41
N LEU A 45 -12.57 -10.99 -30.22
CA LEU A 45 -12.32 -11.78 -28.99
C LEU A 45 -13.38 -11.48 -27.94
N PRO A 46 -13.97 -12.49 -27.28
CA PRO A 46 -14.90 -12.29 -26.18
C PRO A 46 -14.13 -11.86 -24.92
N CYS A 47 -13.89 -10.58 -24.74
CA CYS A 47 -13.08 -10.05 -23.66
C CYS A 47 -13.70 -8.81 -22.99
N CYS A 48 -13.18 -8.47 -21.81
CA CYS A 48 -13.56 -7.33 -21.01
C CYS A 48 -12.32 -6.75 -20.33
N ILE A 49 -12.25 -5.43 -20.17
CA ILE A 49 -11.22 -4.79 -19.39
C ILE A 49 -11.68 -4.69 -17.92
N ALA A 50 -11.02 -5.44 -17.04
CA ALA A 50 -11.24 -5.41 -15.60
C ALA A 50 -10.16 -4.57 -14.92
N ARG A 51 -10.56 -3.52 -14.18
CA ARG A 51 -9.66 -2.58 -13.52
C ARG A 51 -9.84 -2.64 -12.00
N PRO A 52 -9.10 -3.52 -11.29
CA PRO A 52 -9.16 -3.55 -9.83
C PRO A 52 -8.52 -2.28 -9.25
N SER A 53 -9.09 -1.79 -8.16
CA SER A 53 -8.49 -0.76 -7.31
C SER A 53 -7.31 -1.33 -6.51
N ILE A 54 -6.84 -0.66 -5.45
CA ILE A 54 -5.71 -1.15 -4.65
C ILE A 54 -6.09 -2.46 -3.96
N VAL A 55 -5.42 -3.55 -4.36
CA VAL A 55 -5.72 -4.88 -3.83
C VAL A 55 -5.11 -5.07 -2.45
N LEU A 56 -5.94 -5.48 -1.49
CA LEU A 56 -5.58 -5.81 -0.10
C LEU A 56 -5.56 -7.33 0.11
N PRO A 57 -4.99 -7.83 1.22
CA PRO A 57 -5.09 -9.23 1.64
C PRO A 57 -6.53 -9.74 1.68
N SER A 58 -6.70 -11.05 1.61
CA SER A 58 -8.03 -11.68 1.52
C SER A 58 -8.95 -11.30 2.68
N TYR A 59 -10.23 -11.13 2.38
CA TYR A 59 -11.27 -10.89 3.37
C TYR A 59 -11.68 -12.19 4.08
N LYS A 60 -11.99 -13.24 3.30
CA LYS A 60 -12.42 -14.54 3.80
C LYS A 60 -11.66 -15.71 3.16
N GLU A 61 -11.41 -15.66 1.86
CA GLU A 61 -10.93 -16.80 1.09
C GLU A 61 -9.53 -16.59 0.50
N PRO A 62 -8.74 -17.69 0.45
CA PRO A 62 -8.98 -19.00 1.02
C PRO A 62 -8.87 -19.01 2.55
N ILE A 63 -8.18 -18.02 3.13
CA ILE A 63 -7.97 -17.83 4.56
C ILE A 63 -8.01 -16.34 4.85
N PRO A 64 -8.75 -15.87 5.88
CA PRO A 64 -8.81 -14.46 6.23
C PRO A 64 -7.42 -13.85 6.46
N GLY A 65 -7.12 -12.73 5.78
CA GLY A 65 -5.86 -12.02 5.86
C GLY A 65 -4.71 -12.64 5.08
N TRP A 66 -4.93 -13.69 4.27
CA TRP A 66 -3.87 -14.30 3.47
C TRP A 66 -3.21 -13.31 2.51
N VAL A 67 -1.89 -13.36 2.48
CA VAL A 67 -1.03 -12.55 1.59
C VAL A 67 0.36 -13.19 1.51
N ASP A 68 0.99 -13.18 0.34
CA ASP A 68 2.27 -13.83 0.08
C ASP A 68 3.40 -12.89 -0.35
N ASN A 69 3.13 -11.58 -0.43
CA ASN A 69 4.11 -10.60 -0.91
C ASN A 69 4.05 -9.28 -0.14
N LEU A 70 5.10 -8.47 -0.27
CA LEU A 70 5.24 -7.16 0.37
C LEU A 70 4.92 -5.99 -0.58
N ASN A 71 4.18 -6.22 -1.66
CA ASN A 71 3.87 -5.17 -2.61
C ASN A 71 2.83 -4.18 -2.07
N GLY A 72 2.94 -2.92 -2.49
CA GLY A 72 1.97 -1.87 -2.21
C GLY A 72 1.67 -1.67 -0.71
N PRO A 73 0.39 -1.74 -0.29
CA PRO A 73 -0.03 -1.45 1.08
C PRO A 73 0.60 -2.36 2.14
N VAL A 74 0.88 -3.62 1.80
CA VAL A 74 1.46 -4.60 2.73
C VAL A 74 2.90 -4.21 3.11
N GLY A 75 3.71 -3.78 2.14
CA GLY A 75 5.05 -3.28 2.40
C GLY A 75 5.06 -2.03 3.29
N ILE A 76 4.10 -1.12 3.08
CA ILE A 76 3.92 0.07 3.94
C ILE A 76 3.53 -0.34 5.36
N LEU A 77 2.60 -1.30 5.49
CA LEU A 77 2.14 -1.83 6.77
C LEU A 77 3.30 -2.44 7.56
N VAL A 78 4.11 -3.28 6.91
CA VAL A 78 5.30 -3.92 7.52
C VAL A 78 6.36 -2.87 7.85
N GLY A 79 6.71 -1.99 6.92
CA GLY A 79 7.70 -0.94 7.15
C GLY A 79 7.31 0.02 8.26
N GLY A 80 6.04 0.42 8.33
CA GLY A 80 5.48 1.22 9.42
C GLY A 80 5.42 0.46 10.74
N GLY A 81 4.97 -0.79 10.71
CA GLY A 81 4.86 -1.65 11.88
C GLY A 81 6.20 -2.05 12.49
N LYS A 82 7.25 -2.18 11.67
CA LYS A 82 8.63 -2.39 12.15
C LYS A 82 9.35 -1.09 12.53
N GLY A 83 8.68 0.07 12.39
CA GLY A 83 9.26 1.37 12.73
C GLY A 83 10.32 1.89 11.75
N ILE A 84 10.40 1.32 10.55
CA ILE A 84 11.32 1.72 9.49
C ILE A 84 10.76 2.93 8.73
N ILE A 85 9.46 2.90 8.37
CA ILE A 85 8.76 4.03 7.76
C ILE A 85 8.22 4.92 8.87
N ARG A 86 8.73 6.15 8.95
CA ARG A 86 8.34 7.13 9.98
C ARG A 86 7.48 8.25 9.41
N SER A 87 7.53 8.45 8.10
CA SER A 87 6.75 9.46 7.40
C SER A 87 6.40 8.99 6.00
N MET A 88 5.17 9.27 5.58
CA MET A 88 4.69 9.11 4.22
C MET A 88 4.01 10.40 3.77
N HIS A 89 4.34 10.90 2.57
CA HIS A 89 3.64 12.03 1.98
C HIS A 89 2.29 11.56 1.42
N CYS A 90 1.21 11.94 2.09
CA CYS A 90 -0.14 11.49 1.76
C CYS A 90 -1.17 12.48 2.31
N ILE A 91 -2.25 12.73 1.56
CA ILE A 91 -3.36 13.54 2.03
C ILE A 91 -4.35 12.61 2.74
N GLY A 92 -4.24 12.57 4.06
CA GLY A 92 -4.92 11.59 4.92
C GLY A 92 -6.43 11.54 4.81
N ASN A 93 -7.08 12.64 4.44
CA ASN A 93 -8.54 12.73 4.30
C ASN A 93 -9.05 12.23 2.94
N TYR A 94 -8.17 11.90 2.00
CA TYR A 94 -8.56 11.32 0.73
C TYR A 94 -8.95 9.85 0.89
N ASN A 95 -9.94 9.41 0.11
CA ASN A 95 -10.37 8.02 0.10
C ASN A 95 -9.25 7.13 -0.44
N ALA A 96 -9.04 6.02 0.24
CA ALA A 96 -8.24 4.93 -0.28
C ALA A 96 -9.15 3.97 -1.06
N GLU A 97 -8.94 3.90 -2.35
CA GLU A 97 -9.66 3.00 -3.24
C GLU A 97 -9.10 1.59 -3.09
N VAL A 98 -9.68 0.80 -2.21
CA VAL A 98 -9.17 -0.53 -1.83
C VAL A 98 -10.19 -1.63 -2.03
N ILE A 99 -9.72 -2.86 -2.30
CA ILE A 99 -10.54 -4.05 -2.45
C ILE A 99 -9.77 -5.29 -1.96
N PRO A 100 -10.37 -6.22 -1.20
CA PRO A 100 -9.76 -7.50 -0.88
C PRO A 100 -9.56 -8.37 -2.13
N VAL A 101 -8.48 -9.16 -2.15
CA VAL A 101 -8.10 -9.97 -3.32
C VAL A 101 -9.16 -11.00 -3.69
N ASP A 102 -9.77 -11.66 -2.73
CA ASP A 102 -10.83 -12.65 -2.95
C ASP A 102 -12.07 -12.04 -3.62
N ILE A 103 -12.46 -10.83 -3.21
CA ILE A 103 -13.56 -10.10 -3.85
C ILE A 103 -13.19 -9.68 -5.28
N ALA A 104 -11.96 -9.27 -5.50
CA ALA A 104 -11.47 -8.95 -6.84
C ALA A 104 -11.48 -10.19 -7.76
N ILE A 105 -11.03 -11.36 -7.26
CA ILE A 105 -11.03 -12.62 -8.00
C ILE A 105 -12.45 -13.11 -8.28
N ASN A 106 -13.35 -13.08 -7.28
CA ASN A 106 -14.76 -13.42 -7.50
C ASN A 106 -15.38 -12.54 -8.60
N THR A 107 -15.02 -11.26 -8.62
CA THR A 107 -15.47 -10.35 -9.68
C THR A 107 -14.94 -10.76 -11.05
N LEU A 108 -13.67 -11.17 -11.16
CA LEU A 108 -13.12 -11.68 -12.43
C LEU A 108 -13.84 -12.94 -12.92
N ILE A 109 -14.16 -13.86 -12.00
CA ILE A 109 -14.94 -15.07 -12.31
C ILE A 109 -16.34 -14.70 -12.83
N ALA A 110 -17.04 -13.80 -12.14
CA ALA A 110 -18.37 -13.33 -12.55
C ALA A 110 -18.34 -12.60 -13.91
N ILE A 111 -17.28 -11.80 -14.18
CA ILE A 111 -17.05 -11.17 -15.48
C ILE A 111 -16.87 -12.21 -16.57
N ALA A 112 -16.01 -13.22 -16.36
CA ALA A 112 -15.75 -14.27 -17.33
C ALA A 112 -17.03 -15.03 -17.67
N TYR A 113 -17.82 -15.40 -16.67
CA TYR A 113 -19.13 -16.04 -16.86
C TYR A 113 -20.09 -15.15 -17.68
N LYS A 114 -20.20 -13.86 -17.32
CA LYS A 114 -21.07 -12.93 -18.05
C LYS A 114 -20.66 -12.79 -19.52
N ILE A 115 -19.37 -12.65 -19.82
CA ILE A 115 -18.88 -12.52 -21.19
C ILE A 115 -19.16 -13.81 -21.99
N ALA A 116 -18.95 -14.98 -21.39
CA ALA A 116 -19.21 -16.26 -22.05
C ALA A 116 -20.71 -16.51 -22.31
N ALA A 117 -21.58 -16.04 -21.40
CA ALA A 117 -23.03 -16.21 -21.52
C ALA A 117 -23.71 -15.15 -22.39
N SER A 118 -23.09 -13.98 -22.60
CA SER A 118 -23.68 -12.92 -23.42
C SER A 118 -23.40 -13.16 -24.90
N GLN A 119 -24.46 -13.10 -25.70
CA GLN A 119 -24.39 -13.06 -27.16
C GLN A 119 -24.38 -11.61 -27.69
N GLU A 120 -24.21 -10.63 -26.80
CA GLU A 120 -24.24 -9.21 -27.17
C GLU A 120 -22.95 -8.82 -27.91
N ASN A 121 -23.05 -8.53 -29.20
CA ASN A 121 -22.02 -7.88 -29.98
C ASN A 121 -22.09 -6.37 -29.72
N SER A 122 -21.39 -5.90 -28.72
CA SER A 122 -21.18 -4.46 -28.49
C SER A 122 -20.04 -3.95 -29.39
N GLU A 123 -20.19 -2.76 -29.95
CA GLU A 123 -19.11 -2.12 -30.71
C GLU A 123 -17.89 -1.76 -29.85
N ASN A 124 -18.10 -1.54 -28.54
CA ASN A 124 -17.06 -1.13 -27.61
C ASN A 124 -16.79 -2.22 -26.57
N ILE A 125 -15.51 -2.43 -26.28
CA ILE A 125 -15.09 -3.38 -25.25
C ILE A 125 -15.68 -2.98 -23.88
N PRO A 126 -16.34 -3.91 -23.16
CA PRO A 126 -16.82 -3.65 -21.79
C PRO A 126 -15.68 -3.33 -20.85
N VAL A 127 -15.88 -2.33 -19.98
CA VAL A 127 -14.91 -1.96 -18.92
C VAL A 127 -15.60 -2.02 -17.58
N ILE A 128 -15.01 -2.75 -16.63
CA ILE A 128 -15.53 -2.87 -15.25
C ILE A 128 -14.47 -2.42 -14.26
N ASN A 129 -14.74 -1.32 -13.55
CA ASN A 129 -13.93 -0.90 -12.42
C ASN A 129 -14.30 -1.71 -11.18
N ILE A 130 -13.34 -2.48 -10.67
CA ILE A 130 -13.53 -3.36 -9.51
C ILE A 130 -13.13 -2.56 -8.26
N THR A 131 -14.08 -1.83 -7.70
CA THR A 131 -13.89 -0.97 -6.53
C THR A 131 -15.12 -0.97 -5.62
N GLN A 132 -14.88 -0.82 -4.32
CA GLN A 132 -15.93 -0.74 -3.28
C GLN A 132 -16.16 0.70 -2.77
N SER A 133 -15.52 1.70 -3.36
CA SER A 133 -15.44 3.05 -2.83
C SER A 133 -16.78 3.78 -2.66
N ASP A 134 -17.77 3.49 -3.50
CA ASP A 134 -19.12 4.08 -3.32
C ASP A 134 -19.94 3.34 -2.24
N ILE A 135 -19.49 2.17 -1.80
CA ILE A 135 -20.17 1.30 -0.83
C ILE A 135 -19.46 1.38 0.53
N ASN A 136 -18.14 1.21 0.54
CA ASN A 136 -17.30 1.15 1.74
C ASN A 136 -16.20 2.20 1.65
N ARG A 137 -16.49 3.44 2.03
CA ARG A 137 -15.51 4.53 2.02
C ARG A 137 -14.58 4.40 3.23
N ILE A 138 -13.28 4.45 2.98
CA ILE A 138 -12.26 4.55 4.01
C ILE A 138 -11.17 5.52 3.57
N THR A 139 -10.71 6.37 4.47
CA THR A 139 -9.62 7.31 4.21
C THR A 139 -8.26 6.71 4.55
N PHE A 140 -7.17 7.25 3.95
CA PHE A 140 -5.80 6.85 4.32
C PHE A 140 -5.52 7.04 5.81
N ARG A 141 -6.09 8.08 6.43
CA ARG A 141 -5.95 8.34 7.88
C ARG A 141 -6.61 7.25 8.72
N GLU A 142 -7.79 6.79 8.33
CA GLU A 142 -8.50 5.71 9.03
C GLU A 142 -7.77 4.38 8.90
N ILE A 143 -7.25 4.05 7.71
CA ILE A 143 -6.42 2.85 7.50
C ILE A 143 -5.19 2.90 8.41
N LEU A 144 -4.49 4.03 8.46
CA LEU A 144 -3.32 4.19 9.32
C LEU A 144 -3.67 4.03 10.80
N LYS A 145 -4.75 4.68 11.25
CA LYS A 145 -5.21 4.60 12.64
C LYS A 145 -5.53 3.17 13.03
N LYS A 146 -6.41 2.50 12.26
CA LYS A 146 -6.82 1.10 12.52
C LYS A 146 -5.62 0.15 12.44
N GLY A 147 -4.74 0.31 11.45
CA GLY A 147 -3.52 -0.48 11.32
C GLY A 147 -2.59 -0.35 12.53
N LYS A 148 -2.37 0.87 13.04
CA LYS A 148 -1.57 1.11 14.24
C LYS A 148 -2.17 0.45 15.48
N GLU A 149 -3.48 0.60 15.72
CA GLU A 149 -4.16 -0.01 16.85
C GLU A 149 -3.92 -1.51 16.92
N ILE A 150 -4.00 -2.18 15.77
CA ILE A 150 -3.77 -3.63 15.71
C ILE A 150 -2.28 -4.00 15.83
N ILE A 151 -1.37 -3.22 15.24
CA ILE A 151 0.08 -3.44 15.36
C ILE A 151 0.54 -3.30 16.83
N TYR A 152 -0.08 -2.45 17.63
CA TYR A 152 0.25 -2.34 19.04
C TYR A 152 -0.14 -3.59 19.82
N GLU A 153 -1.17 -4.32 19.43
CA GLU A 153 -1.57 -5.59 20.05
C GLU A 153 -0.83 -6.80 19.44
N TYR A 154 -0.58 -6.77 18.14
CA TYR A 154 0.00 -7.87 17.36
C TYR A 154 1.26 -7.40 16.62
N PRO A 155 2.35 -7.04 17.34
CA PRO A 155 3.55 -6.51 16.73
C PRO A 155 4.28 -7.54 15.87
N PHE A 156 4.96 -7.06 14.82
CA PHE A 156 5.90 -7.86 14.05
C PHE A 156 7.18 -8.11 14.84
N GLU A 157 7.88 -9.20 14.53
CA GLU A 157 9.22 -9.44 15.06
C GLU A 157 10.26 -8.49 14.40
N GLY A 158 11.39 -8.32 15.08
CA GLY A 158 12.49 -7.52 14.52
C GLY A 158 12.12 -6.06 14.26
N GLN A 159 11.24 -5.48 15.10
CA GLN A 159 11.02 -4.04 15.09
C GLN A 159 12.33 -3.30 15.39
N ILE A 160 12.64 -2.29 14.58
CA ILE A 160 13.84 -1.46 14.75
C ILE A 160 13.54 -0.28 15.66
N TRP A 161 12.30 0.22 15.60
CA TRP A 161 11.83 1.31 16.44
C TRP A 161 10.35 1.14 16.76
N TYR A 162 9.89 1.86 17.80
CA TYR A 162 8.46 1.89 18.13
C TYR A 162 7.65 2.48 16.96
N PRO A 163 6.52 1.87 16.55
CA PRO A 163 5.80 2.21 15.31
C PRO A 163 4.97 3.50 15.43
N THR A 164 5.65 4.65 15.43
CA THR A 164 5.05 5.99 15.50
C THR A 164 4.86 6.66 14.14
N GLY A 165 5.23 5.99 13.05
CA GLY A 165 5.15 6.54 11.69
C GLY A 165 3.80 7.22 11.40
N ASN A 166 3.80 8.31 10.65
CA ASN A 166 2.60 9.08 10.34
C ASN A 166 2.56 9.53 8.88
N ILE A 167 1.39 10.00 8.44
CA ILE A 167 1.21 10.63 7.13
C ILE A 167 1.22 12.15 7.29
N HIS A 168 1.89 12.82 6.36
CA HIS A 168 1.99 14.28 6.31
C HIS A 168 1.50 14.78 4.96
N SER A 169 0.58 15.75 4.96
CA SER A 169 0.07 16.38 3.76
C SER A 169 1.01 17.45 3.21
N ASN A 170 1.83 18.07 4.07
CA ASN A 170 2.83 19.03 3.66
C ASN A 170 4.15 18.31 3.33
N LYS A 171 4.63 18.50 2.09
CA LYS A 171 5.86 17.87 1.58
C LYS A 171 7.11 18.30 2.34
N PHE A 172 7.19 19.57 2.76
CA PHE A 172 8.33 20.09 3.51
C PHE A 172 8.44 19.42 4.88
N VAL A 173 7.32 19.35 5.61
CA VAL A 173 7.24 18.64 6.90
C VAL A 173 7.60 17.16 6.72
N HIS A 174 7.05 16.49 5.70
CA HIS A 174 7.41 15.12 5.36
C HIS A 174 8.92 14.96 5.17
N ASN A 175 9.57 15.83 4.39
CA ASN A 175 11.00 15.75 4.12
C ASN A 175 11.85 15.95 5.38
N ILE A 176 11.45 16.84 6.29
CA ILE A 176 12.09 16.99 7.61
C ILE A 176 12.02 15.70 8.40
N PHE A 177 10.82 15.09 8.50
CA PHE A 177 10.65 13.83 9.21
C PHE A 177 11.46 12.68 8.58
N VAL A 178 11.50 12.60 7.25
CA VAL A 178 12.32 11.61 6.53
C VAL A 178 13.80 11.82 6.86
N PHE A 179 14.30 13.04 6.78
CA PHE A 179 15.71 13.34 7.02
C PHE A 179 16.13 12.97 8.46
N PHE A 180 15.44 13.52 9.47
CA PHE A 180 15.84 13.34 10.87
C PHE A 180 15.50 11.96 11.43
N PHE A 181 14.38 11.34 11.03
CA PHE A 181 13.89 10.13 11.66
C PHE A 181 14.01 8.86 10.79
N GLN A 182 14.48 8.99 9.55
CA GLN A 182 14.70 7.83 8.67
C GLN A 182 16.13 7.80 8.13
N ILE A 183 16.61 8.90 7.50
CA ILE A 183 17.91 8.94 6.86
C ILE A 183 19.03 8.96 7.90
N ILE A 184 19.05 9.92 8.83
CA ILE A 184 20.08 9.99 9.87
C ILE A 184 20.18 8.69 10.68
N PRO A 185 19.07 8.12 11.21
CA PRO A 185 19.14 6.84 11.92
C PRO A 185 19.65 5.67 11.05
N ALA A 186 19.33 5.65 9.75
CA ALA A 186 19.82 4.60 8.86
C ALA A 186 21.35 4.65 8.71
N TYR A 187 21.92 5.84 8.53
CA TYR A 187 23.37 6.02 8.50
C TYR A 187 24.04 5.69 9.84
N LEU A 188 23.41 6.09 10.96
CA LEU A 188 23.92 5.75 12.29
C LEU A 188 23.94 4.24 12.53
N ILE A 189 22.87 3.53 12.16
CA ILE A 189 22.80 2.06 12.26
C ILE A 189 23.91 1.42 11.40
N ASP A 190 24.05 1.85 10.13
CA ASP A 190 25.08 1.30 9.25
C ASP A 190 26.51 1.62 9.73
N PHE A 191 26.72 2.78 10.37
CA PHE A 191 27.97 3.12 11.03
C PHE A 191 28.26 2.20 12.23
N LEU A 192 27.27 1.95 13.10
CA LEU A 192 27.42 1.01 14.21
C LEU A 192 27.69 -0.42 13.68
N MET A 193 26.98 -0.86 12.64
CA MET A 193 27.25 -2.16 12.01
C MET A 193 28.68 -2.27 11.50
N LEU A 194 29.24 -1.18 10.94
CA LEU A 194 30.64 -1.15 10.51
C LEU A 194 31.60 -1.30 11.69
N LEU A 195 31.35 -0.62 12.82
CA LEU A 195 32.17 -0.74 14.03
C LEU A 195 32.17 -2.16 14.59
N PHE A 196 31.05 -2.88 14.49
CA PHE A 196 30.91 -4.28 14.89
C PHE A 196 31.27 -5.28 13.78
N GLN A 197 31.94 -4.82 12.71
CA GLN A 197 32.36 -5.64 11.55
C GLN A 197 31.21 -6.41 10.88
N GLN A 198 29.98 -5.88 10.97
CA GLN A 198 28.77 -6.45 10.35
C GLN A 198 28.49 -5.79 8.98
N LYS A 199 27.75 -6.52 8.13
CA LYS A 199 27.37 -6.00 6.80
C LYS A 199 26.35 -4.86 6.93
N ARG A 200 26.65 -3.69 6.34
CA ARG A 200 25.73 -2.55 6.23
C ARG A 200 24.54 -2.90 5.36
N PHE A 201 23.34 -2.55 5.79
CA PHE A 201 22.11 -2.87 5.06
C PHE A 201 21.02 -1.79 5.17
N MET A 202 21.02 -0.96 6.22
CA MET A 202 19.90 -0.09 6.55
C MET A 202 19.72 1.05 5.54
N VAL A 203 20.80 1.70 5.11
CA VAL A 203 20.74 2.77 4.09
C VAL A 203 20.18 2.22 2.77
N ARG A 204 20.59 0.99 2.39
CA ARG A 204 20.08 0.34 1.17
C ARG A 204 18.58 0.06 1.26
N ILE A 205 18.11 -0.44 2.41
CA ILE A 205 16.68 -0.67 2.66
C ILE A 205 15.93 0.66 2.61
N GLN A 206 16.44 1.69 3.29
CA GLN A 206 15.80 2.99 3.35
C GLN A 206 15.67 3.64 1.95
N ASN A 207 16.70 3.56 1.13
CA ASN A 207 16.64 4.09 -0.25
C ASN A 207 15.59 3.36 -1.10
N ARG A 208 15.49 2.02 -1.01
CA ARG A 208 14.44 1.26 -1.70
C ARG A 208 13.03 1.66 -1.25
N ILE A 209 12.84 1.86 0.06
CA ILE A 209 11.56 2.31 0.62
C ILE A 209 11.22 3.72 0.11
N LEU A 210 12.16 4.65 0.14
CA LEU A 210 11.93 6.03 -0.32
C LEU A 210 11.59 6.06 -1.81
N THR A 211 12.28 5.28 -2.65
CA THR A 211 11.95 5.14 -4.07
C THR A 211 10.53 4.58 -4.26
N GLY A 212 10.16 3.53 -3.54
CA GLY A 212 8.81 2.96 -3.59
C GLY A 212 7.73 3.95 -3.15
N LEU A 213 7.96 4.67 -2.04
CA LEU A 213 7.03 5.70 -1.55
C LEU A 213 6.90 6.88 -2.52
N ALA A 214 7.97 7.27 -3.22
CA ALA A 214 7.94 8.32 -4.24
C ALA A 214 7.01 7.97 -5.42
N VAL A 215 7.02 6.71 -5.86
CA VAL A 215 6.08 6.22 -6.90
C VAL A 215 4.64 6.29 -6.42
N LEU A 216 4.39 5.92 -5.15
CA LEU A 216 3.05 5.93 -4.57
C LEU A 216 2.53 7.34 -4.27
N GLN A 217 3.42 8.31 -4.10
CA GLN A 217 3.07 9.70 -3.77
C GLN A 217 2.09 10.32 -4.77
N TYR A 218 2.25 10.03 -6.08
CA TYR A 218 1.33 10.52 -7.11
C TYR A 218 -0.12 10.14 -6.80
N PHE A 219 -0.36 8.93 -6.32
CA PHE A 219 -1.70 8.41 -6.03
C PHE A 219 -2.21 8.83 -4.65
N SER A 220 -1.35 8.90 -3.64
CA SER A 220 -1.73 9.23 -2.26
C SER A 220 -1.93 10.72 -2.01
N THR A 221 -1.50 11.59 -2.95
CA THR A 221 -1.69 13.06 -2.88
C THR A 221 -2.79 13.58 -3.81
N ARG A 222 -3.55 12.70 -4.46
CA ARG A 222 -4.68 13.04 -5.31
C ARG A 222 -5.93 12.29 -4.89
N GLN A 223 -7.08 12.94 -5.04
CA GLN A 223 -8.37 12.27 -4.83
C GLN A 223 -8.77 11.55 -6.11
N TRP A 224 -9.01 10.25 -6.00
CA TRP A 224 -9.51 9.41 -7.07
C TRP A 224 -10.99 9.11 -6.84
N LYS A 225 -11.76 9.07 -7.91
CA LYS A 225 -13.17 8.64 -7.88
C LYS A 225 -13.40 7.71 -9.07
N PHE A 226 -13.65 6.45 -8.79
CA PHE A 226 -13.95 5.46 -9.81
C PHE A 226 -15.45 5.15 -9.81
N CYS A 227 -16.04 5.13 -11.03
CA CYS A 227 -17.42 4.74 -11.20
C CYS A 227 -17.54 3.21 -11.19
N ASN A 228 -18.35 2.66 -10.29
CA ASN A 228 -18.59 1.22 -10.15
C ASN A 228 -19.94 0.75 -10.69
N LYS A 229 -20.62 1.56 -11.52
CA LYS A 229 -21.94 1.23 -12.07
C LYS A 229 -22.00 -0.14 -12.76
N ASN A 230 -20.97 -0.46 -13.55
CA ASN A 230 -20.90 -1.75 -14.26
C ASN A 230 -20.68 -2.93 -13.29
N LEU A 231 -19.95 -2.72 -12.19
CA LEU A 231 -19.80 -3.72 -11.12
C LEU A 231 -21.15 -3.96 -10.43
N ILE A 232 -21.89 -2.91 -10.10
CA ILE A 232 -23.21 -3.02 -9.48
C ILE A 232 -24.22 -3.68 -10.44
N ALA A 233 -24.19 -3.34 -11.71
CA ALA A 233 -25.03 -3.98 -12.72
C ALA A 233 -24.69 -5.50 -12.85
N LEU A 234 -23.42 -5.85 -12.81
CA LEU A 234 -22.99 -7.26 -12.77
C LEU A 234 -23.55 -7.96 -11.54
N HIS A 235 -23.37 -7.38 -10.34
CA HIS A 235 -23.88 -7.91 -9.08
C HIS A 235 -25.39 -8.11 -9.11
N ASN A 236 -26.16 -7.14 -9.62
CA ASN A 236 -27.61 -7.23 -9.68
C ASN A 236 -28.09 -8.34 -10.62
N GLY A 237 -27.35 -8.61 -11.67
CA GLY A 237 -27.63 -9.70 -12.62
C GLY A 237 -27.29 -11.11 -12.14
N MET A 238 -26.57 -11.27 -11.02
CA MET A 238 -26.25 -12.58 -10.45
C MET A 238 -27.44 -13.18 -9.70
N SER A 239 -27.55 -14.52 -9.70
CA SER A 239 -28.52 -15.24 -8.88
C SER A 239 -28.23 -15.05 -7.37
N SER A 240 -29.21 -15.30 -6.51
CA SER A 240 -29.02 -15.22 -5.06
C SER A 240 -27.93 -16.20 -4.57
N THR A 241 -27.91 -17.41 -5.13
CA THR A 241 -26.89 -18.43 -4.82
C THR A 241 -25.49 -17.99 -5.24
N ASP A 242 -25.34 -17.42 -6.45
CA ASP A 242 -24.03 -16.94 -6.92
C ASP A 242 -23.52 -15.75 -6.10
N LYS A 243 -24.40 -14.87 -5.65
CA LYS A 243 -24.03 -13.76 -4.75
C LYS A 243 -23.49 -14.23 -3.41
N GLU A 244 -23.99 -15.37 -2.92
CA GLU A 244 -23.53 -15.98 -1.67
C GLU A 244 -22.18 -16.69 -1.84
N ILE A 245 -22.03 -17.46 -2.93
CA ILE A 245 -20.82 -18.25 -3.21
C ILE A 245 -19.68 -17.35 -3.72
N PHE A 246 -19.97 -16.40 -4.61
CA PHE A 246 -19.01 -15.48 -5.22
C PHE A 246 -19.38 -14.03 -4.89
N PRO A 247 -19.22 -13.57 -3.65
CA PRO A 247 -19.51 -12.19 -3.30
C PRO A 247 -18.57 -11.24 -4.03
N ILE A 248 -19.13 -10.32 -4.83
CA ILE A 248 -18.39 -9.29 -5.56
C ILE A 248 -18.61 -7.89 -4.99
N VAL A 249 -19.63 -7.74 -4.14
CA VAL A 249 -19.95 -6.54 -3.37
C VAL A 249 -20.07 -6.90 -1.91
N ILE A 250 -19.41 -6.17 -1.05
CA ILE A 250 -19.50 -6.33 0.40
C ILE A 250 -20.25 -5.10 0.94
N TYR A 251 -21.42 -5.37 1.52
CA TYR A 251 -22.18 -4.38 2.26
C TYR A 251 -21.74 -4.40 3.74
N ASN A 252 -22.09 -3.41 4.53
CA ASN A 252 -21.91 -3.34 5.99
C ASN A 252 -20.50 -3.03 6.52
N ALA A 253 -19.65 -2.39 5.74
CA ALA A 253 -18.35 -1.89 6.18
C ALA A 253 -17.39 -2.94 6.81
N ASP A 254 -17.61 -4.24 6.55
CA ASP A 254 -16.80 -5.32 7.14
C ASP A 254 -15.34 -5.28 6.69
N ILE A 255 -15.08 -4.79 5.48
CA ILE A 255 -13.70 -4.59 4.94
C ILE A 255 -12.91 -3.55 5.76
N ILE A 256 -13.62 -2.67 6.48
CA ILE A 256 -13.01 -1.63 7.32
C ILE A 256 -13.14 -1.95 8.82
N SER A 257 -13.60 -3.17 9.13
CA SER A 257 -13.77 -3.62 10.50
C SER A 257 -12.41 -3.87 11.19
N ARG A 258 -12.41 -3.75 12.53
CA ARG A 258 -11.24 -4.11 13.34
C ARG A 258 -10.84 -5.59 13.13
N SER A 259 -11.82 -6.47 12.91
CA SER A 259 -11.58 -7.90 12.67
C SER A 259 -10.78 -8.12 11.39
N TYR A 260 -11.16 -7.47 10.29
CA TYR A 260 -10.42 -7.57 9.04
C TYR A 260 -8.97 -7.09 9.19
N PHE A 261 -8.73 -5.91 9.79
CA PHE A 261 -7.37 -5.43 10.04
C PHE A 261 -6.53 -6.35 10.91
N LYS A 262 -7.17 -7.01 11.91
CA LYS A 262 -6.51 -8.04 12.71
C LYS A 262 -6.08 -9.22 11.84
N HIS A 263 -6.99 -9.75 11.00
CA HIS A 263 -6.66 -10.85 10.09
C HIS A 263 -5.54 -10.47 9.13
N VAL A 264 -5.57 -9.27 8.56
CA VAL A 264 -4.51 -8.76 7.68
C VAL A 264 -3.15 -8.77 8.39
N ILE A 265 -3.06 -8.23 9.61
CA ILE A 265 -1.78 -8.17 10.33
C ILE A 265 -1.28 -9.56 10.73
N LEU A 266 -2.19 -10.45 11.20
CA LEU A 266 -1.83 -11.82 11.50
C LEU A 266 -1.44 -12.61 10.25
N GLY A 267 -2.14 -12.40 9.14
CA GLY A 267 -1.82 -13.02 7.86
C GLY A 267 -0.47 -12.55 7.30
N VAL A 268 -0.19 -11.25 7.33
CA VAL A 268 1.13 -10.70 6.98
C VAL A 268 2.22 -11.31 7.83
N ARG A 269 2.01 -11.41 9.14
CA ARG A 269 2.94 -12.02 10.07
C ARG A 269 3.24 -13.47 9.70
N GLN A 270 2.18 -14.27 9.53
CA GLN A 270 2.27 -15.72 9.33
C GLN A 270 2.70 -16.10 7.90
N TYR A 271 2.03 -15.54 6.88
CA TYR A 271 2.20 -16.00 5.50
C TYR A 271 3.31 -15.24 4.76
N CYS A 272 3.45 -13.95 5.01
CA CYS A 272 4.43 -13.10 4.32
C CYS A 272 5.78 -13.06 5.05
N LEU A 273 5.77 -12.81 6.36
CA LEU A 273 7.00 -12.69 7.16
C LEU A 273 7.47 -14.03 7.76
N LYS A 274 6.65 -15.09 7.69
CA LYS A 274 6.92 -16.41 8.28
C LYS A 274 7.20 -16.35 9.80
N GLU A 275 6.52 -15.44 10.49
CA GLU A 275 6.60 -15.26 11.95
C GLU A 275 5.50 -16.08 12.63
N ASP A 276 5.86 -17.03 13.48
CA ASP A 276 4.90 -17.88 14.20
C ASP A 276 4.12 -17.07 15.26
N LEU A 277 2.87 -17.44 15.50
CA LEU A 277 2.02 -16.77 16.49
C LEU A 277 2.50 -16.99 17.92
N SER A 278 3.20 -18.07 18.20
CA SER A 278 3.81 -18.34 19.52
C SER A 278 4.87 -17.31 19.90
N THR A 279 5.45 -16.59 18.93
CA THR A 279 6.47 -15.56 19.18
C THR A 279 5.87 -14.19 19.57
N LEU A 280 4.54 -14.02 19.53
CA LEU A 280 3.86 -12.78 19.91
C LEU A 280 4.23 -12.27 21.32
N PRO A 281 4.33 -13.11 22.37
CA PRO A 281 4.72 -12.61 23.70
C PRO A 281 6.12 -11.99 23.71
N LYS A 282 7.06 -12.54 22.92
CA LYS A 282 8.41 -12.00 22.75
C LYS A 282 8.38 -10.68 21.98
N ALA A 283 7.63 -10.62 20.88
CA ALA A 283 7.48 -9.40 20.07
C ALA A 283 6.83 -8.25 20.88
N ARG A 284 5.83 -8.55 21.72
CA ARG A 284 5.21 -7.56 22.63
C ARG A 284 6.19 -7.03 23.68
N ARG A 285 7.03 -7.89 24.26
CA ARG A 285 8.07 -7.46 25.22
C ARG A 285 9.09 -6.55 24.53
N HIS A 286 9.53 -6.92 23.34
CA HIS A 286 10.43 -6.09 22.54
C HIS A 286 9.82 -4.73 22.21
N GLN A 287 8.56 -4.70 21.78
CA GLN A 287 7.83 -3.46 21.48
C GLN A 287 7.70 -2.55 22.71
N LYS A 288 7.44 -3.12 23.91
CA LYS A 288 7.40 -2.34 25.16
C LYS A 288 8.76 -1.73 25.48
N MET A 289 9.85 -2.47 25.27
CA MET A 289 11.21 -1.94 25.43
C MET A 289 11.46 -0.78 24.47
N LEU A 290 11.12 -0.94 23.19
CA LEU A 290 11.25 0.13 22.20
C LEU A 290 10.38 1.34 22.52
N TYR A 291 9.20 1.14 23.13
CA TYR A 291 8.36 2.25 23.60
C TYR A 291 9.07 3.06 24.71
N VAL A 292 9.67 2.39 25.70
CA VAL A 292 10.43 3.07 26.76
C VAL A 292 11.60 3.85 26.16
N ILE A 293 12.39 3.22 25.27
CA ILE A 293 13.51 3.88 24.58
C ILE A 293 13.00 5.10 23.80
N HIS A 294 11.90 4.96 23.06
CA HIS A 294 11.32 6.04 22.28
C HIS A 294 10.90 7.23 23.16
N ILE A 295 10.20 6.99 24.24
CA ILE A 295 9.77 8.04 25.16
C ILE A 295 10.98 8.71 25.83
N THR A 296 11.96 7.93 26.31
CA THR A 296 13.21 8.47 26.88
C THR A 296 13.94 9.35 25.88
N THR A 297 14.06 8.92 24.62
CA THR A 297 14.71 9.72 23.57
C THR A 297 13.98 11.04 23.33
N ILE A 298 12.64 11.04 23.32
CA ILE A 298 11.84 12.27 23.16
C ILE A 298 12.12 13.24 24.31
N TYR A 299 12.10 12.76 25.55
CA TYR A 299 12.37 13.62 26.70
C TYR A 299 13.80 14.18 26.69
N LEU A 300 14.79 13.35 26.36
CA LEU A 300 16.19 13.82 26.23
C LEU A 300 16.34 14.91 25.16
N LEU A 301 15.72 14.75 24.01
CA LEU A 301 15.70 15.76 22.97
C LEU A 301 15.00 17.05 23.43
N TYR A 302 13.85 16.92 24.09
CA TYR A 302 13.11 18.06 24.61
C TYR A 302 13.91 18.86 25.64
N PHE A 303 14.49 18.19 26.64
CA PHE A 303 15.35 18.84 27.64
C PHE A 303 16.63 19.41 27.02
N GLY A 304 17.23 18.73 26.05
CA GLY A 304 18.39 19.25 25.32
C GLY A 304 18.07 20.55 24.58
N VAL A 305 16.92 20.63 23.91
CA VAL A 305 16.47 21.86 23.23
C VAL A 305 16.19 22.96 24.25
N LEU A 306 15.52 22.67 25.37
CA LEU A 306 15.26 23.65 26.41
C LEU A 306 16.57 24.18 27.03
N TYR A 307 17.52 23.31 27.30
CA TYR A 307 18.84 23.69 27.82
C TYR A 307 19.61 24.57 26.82
N PHE A 308 19.56 24.25 25.54
CA PHE A 308 20.17 25.04 24.46
C PHE A 308 19.53 26.45 24.37
N ILE A 309 18.20 26.54 24.41
CA ILE A 309 17.47 27.82 24.42
C ILE A 309 17.84 28.63 25.67
N TYR A 310 17.89 28.00 26.84
CA TYR A 310 18.28 28.65 28.08
C TYR A 310 19.68 29.29 27.98
N ASN A 311 20.65 28.53 27.45
CA ASN A 311 22.01 29.04 27.27
C ASN A 311 22.09 30.23 26.31
N ILE A 312 21.27 30.24 25.23
CA ILE A 312 21.26 31.38 24.29
C ILE A 312 20.62 32.62 24.89
N LEU A 313 19.61 32.47 25.76
CA LEU A 313 18.86 33.61 26.29
C LEU A 313 19.46 34.19 27.59
N PHE A 314 20.24 33.42 28.33
CA PHE A 314 20.69 33.75 29.68
C PHE A 314 22.21 33.68 29.88
N ILE A 315 22.97 33.27 28.88
CA ILE A 315 24.43 33.31 28.81
C ILE A 315 24.85 34.09 27.55
#